data_58f2dcbc9298e6d25148cf48427232ef
#
_entry.id   58f2dcbc9298e6d25148cf48427232ef
#
_cell.length_a   1.000
_cell.length_b   1.000
_cell.length_c   1.000
_cell.angle_alpha   90.00
_cell.angle_beta   90.00
_cell.angle_gamma   90.00
#
_symmetry.space_group_name_H-M   'P 1'
#
loop_
_entity.id
_entity.type
_entity.pdbx_description
1 polymer ?
#
loop_
_entity_poly.entity_id
_entity_poly.type
_entity_poly.pdbx_seq_one_letter_code
_entity_poly.pdbx_strand_id
1 'polypeptide(L)'
;MVTIIYFSPSGNVKHLAKLMAAKLNILEKNILPLEFTDPKLLKKNKGLVLLYPVHGFNAPRTVKRFINALSSGLFDYVNLIGVGCTANWVNGAVSSDLRKSLEKKEYSIVVDEITAMPLTFIMNFPDDLNLKLISDSEKLVSDLSLRIIEKNTSKNEVLFKSQVLNFIGKTESPAAKLFGLELHANNDCTSCGTCWSNCPEQNIKQKNNGKPGFGLNCIMCMRCIYNCPEGAISPRISKFIPLKNGYKLSKYVKD
;
A
#
# COMPACT_ATOMS: atom_id res chain seq x y z
N MET A 1 -14.34 12.14 -15.21
CA MET A 1 -14.28 11.89 -13.75
C MET A 1 -13.08 10.98 -13.48
N VAL A 2 -12.43 11.09 -12.34
CA VAL A 2 -11.26 10.27 -11.99
C VAL A 2 -11.66 9.24 -10.92
N THR A 3 -11.09 8.04 -10.95
CA THR A 3 -11.23 7.01 -9.92
C THR A 3 -9.95 6.93 -9.12
N ILE A 4 -10.04 6.91 -7.80
CA ILE A 4 -8.91 6.62 -6.91
C ILE A 4 -9.02 5.18 -6.44
N ILE A 5 -7.96 4.41 -6.63
CA ILE A 5 -7.82 3.07 -6.07
C ILE A 5 -6.60 3.07 -5.16
N TYR A 6 -6.76 2.55 -3.95
CA TYR A 6 -5.66 2.56 -2.99
C TYR A 6 -5.52 1.22 -2.26
N PHE A 7 -4.28 0.85 -1.97
CA PHE A 7 -3.95 -0.25 -1.06
C PHE A 7 -3.31 0.31 0.21
N SER A 8 -3.95 0.14 1.37
CA SER A 8 -3.51 0.75 2.62
C SER A 8 -3.57 -0.21 3.81
N PRO A 9 -2.51 -0.96 4.09
CA PRO A 9 -2.47 -1.87 5.24
C PRO A 9 -2.50 -1.16 6.60
N SER A 10 -1.81 -0.02 6.72
CA SER A 10 -1.55 0.69 7.97
C SER A 10 -2.29 2.03 8.13
N GLY A 11 -3.07 2.44 7.13
CA GLY A 11 -3.79 3.72 7.14
C GLY A 11 -3.11 4.85 6.36
N ASN A 12 -1.78 4.89 6.23
CA ASN A 12 -1.04 5.97 5.58
C ASN A 12 -1.54 6.27 4.16
N VAL A 13 -1.60 5.25 3.31
CA VAL A 13 -2.05 5.42 1.92
C VAL A 13 -3.51 5.84 1.83
N LYS A 14 -4.39 5.32 2.72
CA LYS A 14 -5.80 5.72 2.78
C LYS A 14 -5.96 7.20 3.11
N HIS A 15 -5.16 7.71 4.05
CA HIS A 15 -5.15 9.13 4.41
C HIS A 15 -4.82 9.99 3.19
N LEU A 16 -3.72 9.70 2.49
CA LEU A 16 -3.32 10.43 1.30
C LEU A 16 -4.34 10.31 0.15
N ALA A 17 -4.98 9.15 0.00
CA ALA A 17 -6.03 8.94 -0.99
C ALA A 17 -7.27 9.81 -0.71
N LYS A 18 -7.69 9.92 0.55
CA LYS A 18 -8.78 10.81 0.97
C LYS A 18 -8.43 12.29 0.73
N LEU A 19 -7.22 12.70 1.10
CA LEU A 19 -6.73 14.06 0.87
C LEU A 19 -6.74 14.41 -0.63
N MET A 20 -6.19 13.53 -1.46
CA MET A 20 -6.19 13.70 -2.92
C MET A 20 -7.61 13.74 -3.49
N ALA A 21 -8.51 12.90 -3.00
CA ALA A 21 -9.90 12.89 -3.42
C ALA A 21 -10.60 14.24 -3.13
N ALA A 22 -10.35 14.81 -1.95
CA ALA A 22 -10.86 16.14 -1.60
C ALA A 22 -10.32 17.23 -2.56
N LYS A 23 -9.02 17.19 -2.87
CA LYS A 23 -8.39 18.15 -3.82
C LYS A 23 -8.88 18.00 -5.25
N LEU A 24 -9.20 16.79 -5.68
CA LEU A 24 -9.70 16.48 -7.02
C LEU A 24 -11.24 16.52 -7.13
N ASN A 25 -11.95 16.87 -6.05
CA ASN A 25 -13.42 16.83 -5.96
C ASN A 25 -14.02 15.48 -6.39
N ILE A 26 -13.40 14.38 -5.91
CA ILE A 26 -13.83 13.03 -6.23
C ILE A 26 -14.86 12.55 -5.21
N LEU A 27 -15.99 12.04 -5.70
CA LEU A 27 -17.04 11.47 -4.84
C LEU A 27 -16.53 10.22 -4.14
N GLU A 28 -16.97 9.99 -2.90
CA GLU A 28 -16.55 8.87 -2.05
C GLU A 28 -16.72 7.50 -2.74
N LYS A 29 -17.79 7.30 -3.51
CA LYS A 29 -18.04 6.08 -4.29
C LYS A 29 -16.96 5.75 -5.33
N ASN A 30 -16.10 6.71 -5.66
CA ASN A 30 -14.99 6.55 -6.60
C ASN A 30 -13.62 6.46 -5.87
N ILE A 31 -13.62 6.30 -4.55
CA ILE A 31 -12.44 6.08 -3.71
C ILE A 31 -12.49 4.64 -3.22
N LEU A 32 -11.79 3.73 -3.89
CA LEU A 32 -11.96 2.30 -3.77
C LEU A 32 -10.75 1.64 -3.11
N PRO A 33 -10.94 0.87 -2.02
CA PRO A 33 -9.87 0.01 -1.51
C PRO A 33 -9.60 -1.12 -2.51
N LEU A 34 -8.34 -1.28 -2.88
CA LEU A 34 -7.90 -2.21 -3.93
C LEU A 34 -8.30 -3.65 -3.63
N GLU A 35 -8.16 -4.08 -2.39
CA GLU A 35 -8.43 -5.46 -1.95
C GLU A 35 -9.91 -5.87 -2.02
N PHE A 36 -10.82 -4.90 -2.10
CA PHE A 36 -12.27 -5.12 -2.24
C PHE A 36 -12.81 -4.71 -3.62
N THR A 37 -11.90 -4.39 -4.54
CA THR A 37 -12.25 -3.94 -5.89
C THR A 37 -11.87 -5.02 -6.90
N ASP A 38 -12.88 -5.58 -7.60
CA ASP A 38 -12.61 -6.45 -8.75
C ASP A 38 -12.25 -5.58 -9.97
N PRO A 39 -11.02 -5.69 -10.50
CA PRO A 39 -10.60 -4.89 -11.64
C PRO A 39 -11.41 -5.16 -12.91
N LYS A 40 -12.07 -6.32 -13.02
CA LYS A 40 -12.92 -6.69 -14.16
C LYS A 40 -14.29 -6.00 -14.13
N LEU A 41 -14.75 -5.56 -12.96
CA LEU A 41 -16.04 -4.88 -12.77
C LEU A 41 -15.91 -3.35 -12.83
N LEU A 42 -14.71 -2.83 -13.00
CA LEU A 42 -14.48 -1.40 -13.12
C LEU A 42 -15.14 -0.84 -14.38
N LYS A 43 -15.83 0.28 -14.21
CA LYS A 43 -16.43 1.01 -15.32
C LYS A 43 -15.45 1.98 -15.94
N LYS A 44 -15.61 2.23 -17.25
CA LYS A 44 -14.82 3.22 -17.98
C LYS A 44 -14.90 4.60 -17.30
N ASN A 45 -13.74 5.22 -17.11
CA ASN A 45 -13.61 6.55 -16.52
C ASN A 45 -12.44 7.30 -17.17
N LYS A 46 -12.35 8.62 -16.96
CA LYS A 46 -11.34 9.47 -17.58
C LYS A 46 -9.92 9.15 -17.07
N GLY A 47 -9.75 8.97 -15.78
CA GLY A 47 -8.43 8.70 -15.21
C GLY A 47 -8.48 7.77 -14.01
N LEU A 48 -7.36 7.06 -13.80
CA LEU A 48 -7.08 6.29 -12.60
C LEU A 48 -5.96 6.95 -11.81
N VAL A 49 -6.14 7.07 -10.49
CA VAL A 49 -5.05 7.32 -9.54
C VAL A 49 -4.90 6.09 -8.67
N LEU A 50 -3.74 5.48 -8.71
CA LEU A 50 -3.38 4.32 -7.90
C LEU A 50 -2.37 4.72 -6.84
N LEU A 51 -2.78 4.66 -5.56
CA LEU A 51 -1.90 4.87 -4.42
C LEU A 51 -1.58 3.54 -3.75
N TYR A 52 -0.29 3.29 -3.45
CA TYR A 52 0.14 2.02 -2.87
C TYR A 52 1.38 2.18 -2.00
N PRO A 53 1.57 1.33 -0.97
CA PRO A 53 2.76 1.36 -0.15
C PRO A 53 3.94 0.74 -0.89
N VAL A 54 5.16 1.16 -0.53
CA VAL A 54 6.39 0.52 -0.97
C VAL A 54 6.71 -0.64 -0.03
N HIS A 55 6.84 -1.85 -0.56
CA HIS A 55 7.30 -3.03 0.15
C HIS A 55 8.62 -3.52 -0.47
N GLY A 56 9.71 -3.55 0.32
CA GLY A 56 11.01 -4.01 -0.18
C GLY A 56 11.42 -3.36 -1.49
N PHE A 57 11.35 -2.03 -1.60
CA PHE A 57 11.66 -1.26 -2.81
C PHE A 57 10.81 -1.63 -4.04
N ASN A 58 9.66 -2.27 -3.84
CA ASN A 58 8.74 -2.71 -4.89
C ASN A 58 7.29 -2.31 -4.59
N ALA A 59 6.46 -2.30 -5.63
CA ALA A 59 5.01 -2.34 -5.44
C ALA A 59 4.59 -3.71 -4.87
N PRO A 60 3.66 -3.77 -3.92
CA PRO A 60 3.18 -5.03 -3.36
C PRO A 60 2.62 -5.97 -4.42
N ARG A 61 2.78 -7.28 -4.20
CA ARG A 61 2.24 -8.31 -5.09
C ARG A 61 0.74 -8.15 -5.37
N THR A 62 -0.03 -7.76 -4.37
CA THR A 62 -1.47 -7.45 -4.49
C THR A 62 -1.72 -6.38 -5.54
N VAL A 63 -0.93 -5.31 -5.53
CA VAL A 63 -1.04 -4.19 -6.49
C VAL A 63 -0.64 -4.63 -7.90
N LYS A 64 0.46 -5.38 -8.02
CA LYS A 64 0.91 -5.93 -9.33
C LYS A 64 -0.16 -6.83 -9.95
N ARG A 65 -0.77 -7.71 -9.14
CA ARG A 65 -1.84 -8.60 -9.57
C ARG A 65 -3.08 -7.82 -10.04
N PHE A 66 -3.45 -6.77 -9.31
CA PHE A 66 -4.55 -5.90 -9.70
C PHE A 66 -4.32 -5.24 -11.06
N ILE A 67 -3.16 -4.63 -11.28
CA ILE A 67 -2.82 -3.99 -12.57
C ILE A 67 -2.76 -5.02 -13.71
N ASN A 68 -2.24 -6.22 -13.44
CA ASN A 68 -2.21 -7.28 -14.46
C ASN A 68 -3.62 -7.75 -14.87
N ALA A 69 -4.57 -7.73 -13.95
CA ALA A 69 -5.97 -8.11 -14.21
C ALA A 69 -6.83 -6.95 -14.76
N LEU A 70 -6.32 -5.71 -14.77
CA LEU A 70 -7.02 -4.56 -15.32
C LEU A 70 -7.18 -4.70 -16.84
N SER A 71 -8.39 -4.47 -17.37
CA SER A 71 -8.64 -4.48 -18.80
C SER A 71 -8.06 -3.23 -19.47
N SER A 72 -7.67 -3.31 -20.75
CA SER A 72 -7.24 -2.15 -21.55
C SER A 72 -8.43 -1.20 -21.81
N GLY A 73 -8.14 0.10 -22.01
CA GLY A 73 -9.13 1.08 -22.45
C GLY A 73 -10.16 1.52 -21.39
N LEU A 74 -10.00 1.12 -20.12
CA LEU A 74 -10.89 1.56 -19.03
C LEU A 74 -10.64 3.02 -18.62
N PHE A 75 -9.42 3.51 -18.79
CA PHE A 75 -9.00 4.85 -18.41
C PHE A 75 -8.21 5.49 -19.56
N ASP A 76 -8.36 6.78 -19.76
CA ASP A 76 -7.57 7.53 -20.75
C ASP A 76 -6.12 7.70 -20.27
N TYR A 77 -5.92 7.77 -18.95
CA TYR A 77 -4.60 7.88 -18.32
C TYR A 77 -4.58 7.27 -16.90
N VAL A 78 -3.38 6.95 -16.44
CA VAL A 78 -3.12 6.39 -15.10
C VAL A 78 -2.07 7.24 -14.38
N ASN A 79 -2.26 7.42 -13.07
CA ASN A 79 -1.29 8.04 -12.18
C ASN A 79 -0.89 7.03 -11.11
N LEU A 80 0.40 6.95 -10.83
CA LEU A 80 1.00 6.04 -9.85
C LEU A 80 1.61 6.86 -8.72
N ILE A 81 1.22 6.58 -7.49
CA ILE A 81 1.77 7.25 -6.31
C ILE A 81 2.21 6.19 -5.31
N GLY A 82 3.53 6.00 -5.24
CA GLY A 82 4.17 5.14 -4.26
C GLY A 82 4.29 5.85 -2.90
N VAL A 83 4.00 5.15 -1.82
CA VAL A 83 4.11 5.67 -0.44
C VAL A 83 5.15 4.84 0.30
N GLY A 84 6.35 5.38 0.43
CA GLY A 84 7.47 4.77 1.14
C GLY A 84 7.77 5.43 2.49
N CYS A 85 8.95 5.17 3.04
CA CYS A 85 9.45 5.83 4.24
C CYS A 85 10.76 6.61 3.99
N THR A 86 11.25 6.60 2.76
CA THR A 86 12.53 7.21 2.38
C THR A 86 12.43 7.99 1.07
N ALA A 87 13.49 8.73 0.75
CA ALA A 87 13.59 9.59 -0.41
C ALA A 87 13.50 8.84 -1.76
N ASN A 88 13.16 9.58 -2.80
CA ASN A 88 12.92 9.08 -4.16
C ASN A 88 14.11 8.32 -4.76
N TRP A 89 15.36 8.70 -4.47
CA TRP A 89 16.54 8.05 -5.01
C TRP A 89 16.68 6.56 -4.62
N VAL A 90 16.09 6.16 -3.48
CA VAL A 90 16.04 4.76 -3.01
C VAL A 90 14.94 4.00 -3.73
N ASN A 91 13.79 4.63 -3.88
CA ASN A 91 12.54 4.01 -4.33
C ASN A 91 12.17 4.31 -5.80
N GLY A 92 13.00 5.05 -6.55
CA GLY A 92 12.68 5.50 -7.91
C GLY A 92 12.24 4.39 -8.88
N ALA A 93 12.66 3.15 -8.64
CA ALA A 93 12.28 2.00 -9.46
C ALA A 93 11.03 1.23 -8.98
N VAL A 94 10.34 1.69 -7.92
CA VAL A 94 9.23 0.96 -7.28
C VAL A 94 8.07 0.65 -8.23
N SER A 95 7.77 1.57 -9.15
CA SER A 95 6.69 1.46 -10.14
C SER A 95 7.08 0.74 -11.43
N SER A 96 8.35 0.33 -11.59
CA SER A 96 8.87 -0.19 -12.86
C SER A 96 8.06 -1.36 -13.42
N ASP A 97 7.66 -2.33 -12.58
CA ASP A 97 6.85 -3.46 -13.02
C ASP A 97 5.41 -3.04 -13.37
N LEU A 98 4.86 -2.05 -12.63
CA LEU A 98 3.52 -1.49 -12.90
C LEU A 98 3.52 -0.73 -14.22
N ARG A 99 4.54 0.11 -14.46
CA ARG A 99 4.71 0.84 -15.73
C ARG A 99 4.71 -0.13 -16.91
N LYS A 100 5.58 -1.13 -16.88
CA LYS A 100 5.67 -2.13 -17.96
C LYS A 100 4.32 -2.82 -18.23
N SER A 101 3.56 -3.15 -17.18
CA SER A 101 2.25 -3.78 -17.32
C SER A 101 1.21 -2.82 -17.88
N LEU A 102 1.23 -1.55 -17.50
CA LEU A 102 0.33 -0.51 -17.99
C LEU A 102 0.64 -0.13 -19.44
N GLU A 103 1.91 0.04 -19.78
CA GLU A 103 2.37 0.32 -21.15
C GLU A 103 1.99 -0.78 -22.13
N LYS A 104 2.12 -2.07 -21.74
CA LYS A 104 1.63 -3.22 -22.53
C LYS A 104 0.12 -3.19 -22.77
N LYS A 105 -0.63 -2.48 -21.93
CA LYS A 105 -2.08 -2.28 -22.03
C LYS A 105 -2.44 -0.95 -22.67
N GLU A 106 -1.44 -0.25 -23.24
CA GLU A 106 -1.56 1.05 -23.92
C GLU A 106 -2.07 2.18 -23.04
N TYR A 107 -1.82 2.10 -21.71
CA TYR A 107 -2.16 3.19 -20.81
C TYR A 107 -1.08 4.28 -20.81
N SER A 108 -1.52 5.54 -20.96
CA SER A 108 -0.67 6.70 -20.74
C SER A 108 -0.46 6.93 -19.23
N ILE A 109 0.79 7.04 -18.78
CA ILE A 109 1.13 7.38 -17.40
C ILE A 109 1.50 8.86 -17.34
N VAL A 110 0.69 9.66 -16.63
CA VAL A 110 0.87 11.11 -16.50
C VAL A 110 1.73 11.42 -15.28
N VAL A 111 1.34 10.94 -14.11
CA VAL A 111 2.09 11.11 -12.87
C VAL A 111 2.60 9.76 -12.38
N ASP A 112 3.89 9.68 -12.04
CA ASP A 112 4.50 8.53 -11.36
C ASP A 112 5.49 9.05 -10.33
N GLU A 113 5.03 9.19 -9.10
CA GLU A 113 5.75 9.86 -8.03
C GLU A 113 5.75 9.02 -6.74
N ILE A 114 6.68 9.37 -5.85
CA ILE A 114 6.83 8.72 -4.56
C ILE A 114 6.81 9.77 -3.46
N THR A 115 6.07 9.48 -2.40
CA THR A 115 6.07 10.27 -1.18
C THR A 115 6.54 9.44 0.01
N ALA A 116 6.98 10.13 1.08
CA ALA A 116 7.46 9.49 2.29
C ALA A 116 6.46 9.69 3.45
N MET A 117 6.02 8.59 4.04
CA MET A 117 5.16 8.55 5.23
C MET A 117 5.88 7.78 6.35
N PRO A 118 5.43 7.89 7.61
CA PRO A 118 6.02 7.15 8.71
C PRO A 118 6.19 5.66 8.42
N LEU A 119 7.34 5.11 8.84
CA LEU A 119 7.59 3.68 8.76
C LEU A 119 6.65 2.92 9.70
N THR A 120 6.14 1.79 9.25
CA THR A 120 5.11 1.03 9.96
C THR A 120 5.58 -0.34 10.45
N PHE A 121 6.87 -0.64 10.32
CA PHE A 121 7.47 -1.91 10.79
C PHE A 121 8.98 -1.72 11.02
N ILE A 122 9.61 -2.65 11.74
CA ILE A 122 11.03 -2.69 12.13
C ILE A 122 11.40 -1.64 13.17
N MET A 123 11.18 -0.35 12.93
CA MET A 123 11.52 0.72 13.86
C MET A 123 10.48 1.85 13.87
N ASN A 124 10.31 2.48 15.02
CA ASN A 124 9.56 3.71 15.15
C ASN A 124 10.48 4.89 14.86
N PHE A 125 10.05 5.78 13.99
CA PHE A 125 10.67 7.11 13.90
C PHE A 125 10.24 7.99 15.08
N PRO A 126 11.06 8.98 15.47
CA PRO A 126 10.66 10.01 16.43
C PRO A 126 9.37 10.72 15.98
N ASP A 127 8.57 11.18 16.95
CA ASP A 127 7.26 11.76 16.65
C ASP A 127 7.35 13.04 15.80
N ASP A 128 8.36 13.88 16.02
CA ASP A 128 8.65 15.06 15.21
C ASP A 128 8.93 14.73 13.75
N LEU A 129 9.73 13.67 13.50
CA LEU A 129 9.98 13.17 12.14
C LEU A 129 8.70 12.62 11.51
N ASN A 130 7.89 11.86 12.27
CA ASN A 130 6.62 11.35 11.78
C ASN A 130 5.67 12.48 11.36
N LEU A 131 5.52 13.53 12.19
CA LEU A 131 4.71 14.69 11.89
C LEU A 131 5.22 15.43 10.66
N LYS A 132 6.54 15.60 10.54
CA LYS A 132 7.18 16.21 9.37
C LYS A 132 6.88 15.43 8.09
N LEU A 133 7.08 14.10 8.10
CA LEU A 133 6.83 13.24 6.94
C LEU A 133 5.36 13.31 6.48
N ILE A 134 4.42 13.35 7.43
CA ILE A 134 2.99 13.48 7.13
C ILE A 134 2.72 14.84 6.47
N SER A 135 3.18 15.94 7.08
CA SER A 135 2.98 17.28 6.54
C SER A 135 3.58 17.44 5.14
N ASP A 136 4.80 16.92 4.92
CA ASP A 136 5.46 16.99 3.62
C ASP A 136 4.71 16.16 2.56
N SER A 137 4.18 14.99 2.93
CA SER A 137 3.36 14.16 2.05
C SER A 137 2.03 14.81 1.69
N GLU A 138 1.39 15.50 2.63
CA GLU A 138 0.14 16.23 2.38
C GLU A 138 0.35 17.38 1.39
N LYS A 139 1.46 18.11 1.52
CA LYS A 139 1.85 19.17 0.57
C LYS A 139 2.11 18.58 -0.82
N LEU A 140 2.90 17.49 -0.88
CA LEU A 140 3.20 16.83 -2.16
C LEU A 140 1.93 16.31 -2.84
N VAL A 141 1.03 15.65 -2.10
CA VAL A 141 -0.25 15.16 -2.65
C VAL A 141 -1.10 16.31 -3.17
N SER A 142 -1.08 17.47 -2.49
CA SER A 142 -1.79 18.65 -2.98
C SER A 142 -1.20 19.17 -4.30
N ASP A 143 0.13 19.23 -4.43
CA ASP A 143 0.82 19.60 -5.66
C ASP A 143 0.56 18.57 -6.80
N LEU A 144 0.68 17.27 -6.50
CA LEU A 144 0.38 16.21 -7.46
C LEU A 144 -1.08 16.26 -7.95
N SER A 145 -2.02 16.66 -7.08
CA SER A 145 -3.42 16.83 -7.48
C SER A 145 -3.58 17.92 -8.53
N LEU A 146 -2.87 19.04 -8.40
CA LEU A 146 -2.85 20.10 -9.42
C LEU A 146 -2.26 19.59 -10.74
N ARG A 147 -1.12 18.90 -10.69
CA ARG A 147 -0.49 18.31 -11.89
C ARG A 147 -1.41 17.33 -12.62
N ILE A 148 -2.20 16.53 -11.87
CA ILE A 148 -3.18 15.60 -12.46
C ILE A 148 -4.31 16.38 -13.16
N ILE A 149 -4.79 17.48 -12.59
CA ILE A 149 -5.82 18.33 -13.20
C ILE A 149 -5.29 18.93 -14.50
N GLU A 150 -4.09 19.49 -14.47
CA GLU A 150 -3.45 20.16 -15.60
C GLU A 150 -2.86 19.17 -16.63
N LYS A 151 -2.84 17.88 -16.31
CA LYS A 151 -2.17 16.82 -17.08
C LYS A 151 -0.67 17.06 -17.29
N ASN A 152 -0.03 17.74 -16.35
CA ASN A 152 1.39 17.97 -16.36
C ASN A 152 2.13 16.66 -16.02
N THR A 153 2.93 16.16 -16.95
CA THR A 153 3.67 14.91 -16.77
C THR A 153 4.75 15.07 -15.69
N SER A 154 4.72 14.17 -14.73
CA SER A 154 5.74 14.06 -13.68
C SER A 154 6.11 12.61 -13.47
N LYS A 155 7.38 12.26 -13.62
CA LYS A 155 7.86 10.88 -13.48
C LYS A 155 9.12 10.86 -12.62
N ASN A 156 9.15 9.93 -11.69
CA ASN A 156 10.36 9.68 -10.91
C ASN A 156 11.54 9.30 -11.80
N GLU A 157 12.68 9.85 -11.47
CA GLU A 157 13.94 9.42 -12.05
C GLU A 157 14.32 8.02 -11.55
N VAL A 158 14.59 7.11 -12.48
CA VAL A 158 14.99 5.73 -12.16
C VAL A 158 16.49 5.62 -12.17
N LEU A 159 17.11 5.84 -11.03
CA LEU A 159 18.56 5.71 -10.86
C LEU A 159 18.98 4.24 -10.86
N PHE A 160 20.21 3.95 -11.31
CA PHE A 160 20.77 2.59 -11.28
C PHE A 160 20.72 1.96 -9.88
N LYS A 161 21.02 2.75 -8.83
CA LYS A 161 20.93 2.30 -7.44
C LYS A 161 19.52 1.82 -7.06
N SER A 162 18.50 2.54 -7.51
CA SER A 162 17.10 2.16 -7.23
C SER A 162 16.69 0.88 -7.99
N GLN A 163 17.25 0.64 -9.17
CA GLN A 163 17.04 -0.62 -9.91
C GLN A 163 17.66 -1.81 -9.18
N VAL A 164 18.88 -1.67 -8.67
CA VAL A 164 19.54 -2.71 -7.86
C VAL A 164 18.74 -3.02 -6.61
N LEU A 165 18.28 -2.00 -5.87
CA LEU A 165 17.45 -2.18 -4.68
C LEU A 165 16.10 -2.82 -5.02
N ASN A 166 15.47 -2.44 -6.13
CA ASN A 166 14.24 -3.06 -6.62
C ASN A 166 14.46 -4.56 -6.94
N PHE A 167 15.59 -4.92 -7.53
CA PHE A 167 15.94 -6.30 -7.80
C PHE A 167 16.15 -7.10 -6.49
N ILE A 168 16.93 -6.56 -5.56
CA ILE A 168 17.14 -7.16 -4.23
C ILE A 168 15.81 -7.31 -3.49
N GLY A 169 14.94 -6.30 -3.54
CA GLY A 169 13.64 -6.33 -2.88
C GLY A 169 12.69 -7.43 -3.41
N LYS A 170 12.95 -8.02 -4.59
CA LYS A 170 12.21 -9.20 -5.06
C LYS A 170 12.42 -10.43 -4.18
N THR A 171 13.52 -10.47 -3.42
CA THR A 171 13.81 -11.53 -2.44
C THR A 171 12.97 -11.41 -1.16
N GLU A 172 12.33 -10.25 -0.91
CA GLU A 172 11.44 -10.07 0.23
C GLU A 172 10.21 -11.00 0.16
N SER A 173 9.76 -11.35 -1.04
CA SER A 173 8.58 -12.21 -1.19
C SER A 173 8.71 -13.59 -0.52
N PRO A 174 9.83 -14.33 -0.63
CA PRO A 174 10.07 -15.55 0.16
C PRO A 174 10.11 -15.28 1.67
N ALA A 175 10.80 -14.23 2.10
CA ALA A 175 10.87 -13.86 3.53
C ALA A 175 9.49 -13.54 4.11
N ALA A 176 8.64 -12.83 3.37
CA ALA A 176 7.28 -12.53 3.77
C ALA A 176 6.41 -13.80 3.92
N LYS A 177 6.63 -14.82 3.08
CA LYS A 177 5.95 -16.12 3.20
C LYS A 177 6.35 -16.84 4.48
N LEU A 178 7.64 -16.87 4.80
CA LEU A 178 8.16 -17.46 6.03
C LEU A 178 7.64 -16.71 7.26
N PHE A 179 7.66 -15.38 7.23
CA PHE A 179 7.06 -14.55 8.26
C PHE A 179 5.58 -14.90 8.48
N GLY A 180 4.83 -15.16 7.41
CA GLY A 180 3.44 -15.59 7.49
C GLY A 180 3.27 -16.89 8.30
N LEU A 181 4.15 -17.86 8.13
CA LEU A 181 4.09 -19.15 8.84
C LEU A 181 4.39 -19.05 10.34
N GLU A 182 5.23 -18.09 10.74
CA GLU A 182 5.55 -17.91 12.15
C GLU A 182 4.51 -17.10 12.93
N LEU A 183 3.52 -16.51 12.24
CA LEU A 183 2.42 -15.81 12.91
C LEU A 183 1.55 -16.79 13.70
N HIS A 184 1.15 -16.37 14.87
CA HIS A 184 0.25 -17.13 15.73
C HIS A 184 -0.65 -16.18 16.53
N ALA A 185 -1.76 -16.69 17.01
CA ALA A 185 -2.63 -16.02 17.98
C ALA A 185 -2.41 -16.65 19.36
N ASN A 186 -2.21 -15.82 20.37
CA ASN A 186 -2.11 -16.21 21.78
C ASN A 186 -3.48 -16.53 22.40
N ASN A 187 -3.56 -16.66 23.72
CA ASN A 187 -4.80 -17.01 24.41
C ASN A 187 -5.80 -15.86 24.51
N ASP A 188 -5.38 -14.62 24.28
CA ASP A 188 -6.27 -13.44 24.30
C ASP A 188 -7.14 -13.36 23.03
N CYS A 189 -6.91 -14.27 22.05
CA CYS A 189 -7.68 -14.31 20.82
C CYS A 189 -9.13 -14.69 21.06
N THR A 190 -10.06 -13.76 20.80
CA THR A 190 -11.51 -13.93 20.92
C THR A 190 -12.16 -14.55 19.67
N SER A 191 -11.38 -14.94 18.66
CA SER A 191 -11.89 -15.50 17.39
C SER A 191 -12.83 -14.57 16.62
N CYS A 192 -12.68 -13.25 16.80
CA CYS A 192 -13.58 -12.22 16.24
C CYS A 192 -13.57 -12.12 14.69
N GLY A 193 -12.63 -12.74 14.01
CA GLY A 193 -12.59 -12.76 12.54
C GLY A 193 -11.88 -11.60 11.86
N THR A 194 -11.58 -10.52 12.54
CA THR A 194 -10.99 -9.31 11.96
C THR A 194 -9.73 -9.59 11.13
N CYS A 195 -8.90 -10.52 11.55
CA CYS A 195 -7.63 -10.82 10.87
C CYS A 195 -7.82 -11.53 9.51
N TRP A 196 -8.75 -12.50 9.41
CA TRP A 196 -8.97 -13.20 8.14
C TRP A 196 -9.89 -12.45 7.19
N SER A 197 -10.91 -11.72 7.69
CA SER A 197 -11.78 -10.90 6.83
C SER A 197 -11.02 -9.73 6.16
N ASN A 198 -10.01 -9.19 6.85
CA ASN A 198 -9.21 -8.06 6.35
C ASN A 198 -7.90 -8.46 5.67
N CYS A 199 -7.58 -9.76 5.53
CA CYS A 199 -6.33 -10.18 4.90
C CYS A 199 -6.39 -9.99 3.38
N PRO A 200 -5.57 -9.09 2.78
CA PRO A 200 -5.62 -8.77 1.36
C PRO A 200 -5.20 -9.95 0.47
N GLU A 201 -4.48 -10.91 1.03
CA GLU A 201 -4.01 -12.11 0.33
C GLU A 201 -4.80 -13.37 0.72
N GLN A 202 -5.86 -13.24 1.51
CA GLN A 202 -6.65 -14.37 2.03
C GLN A 202 -5.76 -15.46 2.66
N ASN A 203 -4.66 -15.03 3.26
CA ASN A 203 -3.64 -15.91 3.86
C ASN A 203 -4.06 -16.50 5.20
N ILE A 204 -5.10 -15.98 5.81
CA ILE A 204 -5.56 -16.35 7.15
C ILE A 204 -6.91 -17.04 7.03
N LYS A 205 -7.02 -18.22 7.64
CA LYS A 205 -8.27 -18.99 7.67
C LYS A 205 -8.60 -19.37 9.10
N GLN A 206 -9.89 -19.46 9.40
CA GLN A 206 -10.35 -20.00 10.69
C GLN A 206 -10.05 -21.51 10.75
N LYS A 207 -9.46 -21.95 11.86
CA LYS A 207 -9.24 -23.37 12.19
C LYS A 207 -10.47 -23.94 12.92
N ASN A 208 -10.53 -25.28 13.07
CA ASN A 208 -11.60 -25.98 13.78
C ASN A 208 -11.77 -25.51 15.23
N ASN A 209 -10.71 -25.05 15.88
CA ASN A 209 -10.75 -24.49 17.24
C ASN A 209 -11.14 -23.01 17.31
N GLY A 210 -11.63 -22.42 16.21
CA GLY A 210 -12.03 -21.02 16.11
C GLY A 210 -10.86 -20.04 15.93
N LYS A 211 -9.62 -20.42 16.22
CA LYS A 211 -8.44 -19.52 16.11
C LYS A 211 -7.97 -19.35 14.66
N PRO A 212 -7.24 -18.24 14.33
CA PRO A 212 -6.69 -18.04 12.99
C PRO A 212 -5.56 -19.02 12.69
N GLY A 213 -5.54 -19.56 11.48
CA GLY A 213 -4.44 -20.27 10.87
C GLY A 213 -3.78 -19.42 9.80
N PHE A 214 -2.46 -19.32 9.82
CA PHE A 214 -1.67 -18.50 8.91
C PHE A 214 -0.97 -19.38 7.86
N GLY A 215 -0.92 -18.93 6.62
CA GLY A 215 -0.37 -19.68 5.48
C GLY A 215 0.83 -18.99 4.82
N LEU A 216 1.16 -19.45 3.62
CA LEU A 216 2.33 -19.02 2.82
C LEU A 216 2.05 -17.83 1.88
N ASN A 217 0.84 -17.24 1.91
CA ASN A 217 0.50 -16.13 1.05
C ASN A 217 0.71 -14.76 1.71
N CYS A 218 1.46 -14.68 2.81
CA CYS A 218 1.74 -13.44 3.49
C CYS A 218 2.55 -12.47 2.60
N ILE A 219 2.26 -11.17 2.74
CA ILE A 219 3.01 -10.06 2.13
C ILE A 219 3.59 -9.13 3.21
N MET A 220 3.67 -9.58 4.45
CA MET A 220 4.25 -8.83 5.58
C MET A 220 3.67 -7.42 5.77
N CYS A 221 2.38 -7.24 5.48
CA CYS A 221 1.72 -5.93 5.52
C CYS A 221 1.29 -5.47 6.93
N MET A 222 1.51 -6.25 7.96
CA MET A 222 1.19 -6.01 9.37
C MET A 222 -0.30 -5.78 9.69
N ARG A 223 -1.20 -5.79 8.72
CA ARG A 223 -2.61 -5.44 8.92
C ARG A 223 -3.29 -6.31 10.00
N CYS A 224 -3.07 -7.63 9.98
CA CYS A 224 -3.66 -8.55 10.95
C CYS A 224 -3.13 -8.32 12.38
N ILE A 225 -1.88 -7.89 12.52
CA ILE A 225 -1.25 -7.61 13.81
C ILE A 225 -1.81 -6.30 14.38
N TYR A 226 -1.80 -5.20 13.59
CA TYR A 226 -2.16 -3.87 14.08
C TYR A 226 -3.67 -3.65 14.23
N ASN A 227 -4.48 -4.40 13.48
CA ASN A 227 -5.95 -4.31 13.58
C ASN A 227 -6.56 -5.39 14.48
N CYS A 228 -5.74 -6.21 15.15
CA CYS A 228 -6.27 -7.13 16.14
C CYS A 228 -6.75 -6.34 17.37
N PRO A 229 -8.05 -6.38 17.74
CA PRO A 229 -8.55 -5.60 18.86
C PRO A 229 -7.90 -6.01 20.19
N GLU A 230 -7.58 -7.31 20.34
CA GLU A 230 -6.95 -7.87 21.53
C GLU A 230 -5.41 -7.88 21.47
N GLY A 231 -4.79 -7.39 20.37
CA GLY A 231 -3.34 -7.48 20.19
C GLY A 231 -2.82 -8.92 20.22
N ALA A 232 -3.67 -9.91 19.95
CA ALA A 232 -3.38 -11.31 20.15
C ALA A 232 -2.46 -11.94 19.09
N ILE A 233 -2.13 -11.24 18.01
CA ILE A 233 -1.36 -11.79 16.89
C ILE A 233 0.07 -11.28 16.93
N SER A 234 1.03 -12.21 16.92
CA SER A 234 2.46 -11.90 16.89
C SER A 234 3.25 -12.96 16.13
N PRO A 235 4.45 -12.63 15.62
CA PRO A 235 5.39 -13.63 15.13
C PRO A 235 6.09 -14.34 16.30
N ARG A 236 6.52 -15.59 16.08
CA ARG A 236 7.22 -16.39 17.10
C ARG A 236 8.68 -16.01 17.22
N ILE A 237 9.36 -15.84 16.10
CA ILE A 237 10.81 -15.61 15.98
C ILE A 237 11.08 -14.14 15.69
N SER A 238 10.50 -13.60 14.62
CA SER A 238 10.77 -12.25 14.09
C SER A 238 10.02 -11.15 14.88
N LYS A 239 10.04 -11.21 16.21
CA LYS A 239 9.32 -10.30 17.12
C LYS A 239 9.74 -8.83 16.96
N PHE A 240 10.88 -8.57 16.34
CA PHE A 240 11.40 -7.22 16.07
C PHE A 240 10.78 -6.56 14.81
N ILE A 241 10.11 -7.34 13.95
CA ILE A 241 9.53 -6.81 12.70
C ILE A 241 8.30 -5.95 12.97
N PRO A 242 7.26 -6.39 13.73
CA PRO A 242 6.18 -5.51 14.11
C PRO A 242 6.65 -4.47 15.13
N LEU A 243 6.14 -3.26 15.04
CA LEU A 243 6.41 -2.23 16.05
C LEU A 243 5.86 -2.69 17.40
N LYS A 244 6.64 -2.53 18.47
CA LYS A 244 6.32 -3.00 19.83
C LYS A 244 4.95 -2.52 20.32
N ASN A 245 4.59 -1.26 20.01
CA ASN A 245 3.32 -0.64 20.40
C ASN A 245 2.32 -0.54 19.24
N GLY A 246 2.58 -1.26 18.14
CA GLY A 246 1.83 -1.14 16.90
C GLY A 246 2.03 0.21 16.20
N TYR A 247 1.33 0.40 15.08
CA TYR A 247 1.27 1.68 14.38
C TYR A 247 -0.17 2.15 14.31
N LYS A 248 -0.44 3.39 14.71
CA LYS A 248 -1.74 4.05 14.60
C LYS A 248 -1.56 5.45 14.02
N LEU A 249 -2.01 5.66 12.79
CA LEU A 249 -1.94 6.98 12.14
C LEU A 249 -2.75 8.03 12.92
N SER A 250 -3.85 7.65 13.57
CA SER A 250 -4.69 8.53 14.39
C SER A 250 -3.96 9.20 15.57
N LYS A 251 -2.75 8.74 15.91
CA LYS A 251 -1.87 9.44 16.85
C LYS A 251 -1.39 10.80 16.31
N TYR A 252 -1.26 10.91 14.99
CA TYR A 252 -0.63 12.05 14.30
C TYR A 252 -1.60 12.89 13.48
N VAL A 253 -2.71 12.29 13.05
CA VAL A 253 -3.71 12.93 12.19
C VAL A 253 -5.07 12.85 12.87
N LYS A 254 -5.75 13.98 12.99
CA LYS A 254 -7.16 14.01 13.42
C LYS A 254 -8.05 13.69 12.22
N ASP A 255 -9.04 12.82 12.41
CA ASP A 255 -10.06 12.51 11.41
C ASP A 255 -10.94 13.72 11.09
#